data_ba1c96440d8cdab369c2bf3189d11afa
#
_entry.id   ba1c96440d8cdab369c2bf3189d11afa
#
_cell.length_a   1.000
_cell.length_b   1.000
_cell.length_c   1.000
_cell.angle_alpha   90.00
_cell.angle_beta   90.00
_cell.angle_gamma   90.00
#
_symmetry.space_group_name_H-M   'P 1'
#
loop_
_entity.id
_entity.type
_entity.pdbx_description
1 polymer ?
#
loop_
_entity_poly.entity_id
_entity_poly.type
_entity_poly.pdbx_seq_one_letter_code
_entity_poly.pdbx_strand_id
1 'polypeptide(L)'
;MKKKDITENGEKTSLYDYIAAAAADGGLPEDFSLPKAGGDDGQIAWMDGAMDGVSVYHMGFSEISPENAALMADAVRAASGKDFENAERLFGRLGQDARAINIIDDLQSYIVEHKDELSAKHVFEYAVNVILHSDDRECVKIGLSLLELFDTDGNEELKGVIRTLGLSDEFTIFAVFVMLCWENGNDEVYRLARKVRGWGRIHAIERMEPETEEIRKWLLTEGVHNAVMPAYSALTCWRKSDAEKVLKEGSSREAFTGMRDIIRGLLDEGPVSGISEIENAPDAITAFLEQAAAFELDLEDYEAVREIRLYFEGGDSGNPAIVSMCQELLASDRCRFLVSEAVKEGRAVELAQDLGLDFLDDILELLRTSFDSHFYLCGLLIHDPEYREKVFEIFRQSLPLEEMKTEPTKSLGLGQEFRMQQYLESLLQELKRYPLEYPEFVETGLQSAPVRTRHFGVAVLEAWVGARETPLEELMPEMHGLLCRLREIEPDENVKGRMGRLIDGAVRFGDGAG
;
A
#
# COMPACT_ATOMS: atom_id res chain seq x y z
N MET A 1 18.98 -9.20 -12.88
CA MET A 1 18.68 -10.16 -14.00
C MET A 1 18.06 -9.38 -15.13
N LYS A 2 18.53 -9.53 -16.39
CA LYS A 2 18.02 -8.78 -17.55
C LYS A 2 16.55 -9.13 -17.76
N LYS A 3 15.66 -8.09 -17.87
CA LYS A 3 14.28 -8.24 -18.35
C LYS A 3 14.30 -9.01 -19.67
N LYS A 4 13.70 -10.20 -19.71
CA LYS A 4 13.38 -10.89 -20.96
C LYS A 4 12.16 -10.20 -21.53
N ASP A 5 12.29 -9.57 -22.68
CA ASP A 5 11.15 -9.11 -23.47
C ASP A 5 10.28 -10.31 -23.84
N ILE A 6 8.96 -10.18 -23.67
CA ILE A 6 7.92 -11.22 -23.84
C ILE A 6 7.64 -11.48 -25.33
N THR A 7 8.60 -11.26 -26.21
CA THR A 7 8.51 -11.58 -27.64
C THR A 7 9.62 -12.50 -28.06
N GLU A 8 9.56 -13.77 -27.69
CA GLU A 8 10.17 -14.81 -28.50
C GLU A 8 9.08 -15.34 -29.46
N ASN A 9 9.19 -15.04 -30.73
CA ASN A 9 8.39 -15.52 -31.88
C ASN A 9 7.01 -14.92 -32.16
N GLY A 10 6.63 -13.75 -31.67
CA GLY A 10 5.37 -13.11 -32.12
C GLY A 10 4.07 -13.76 -31.64
N GLU A 11 4.13 -14.76 -30.78
CA GLU A 11 2.98 -15.33 -30.07
C GLU A 11 2.86 -14.66 -28.70
N LYS A 12 1.66 -14.13 -28.41
CA LYS A 12 1.34 -13.57 -27.10
C LYS A 12 1.30 -14.71 -26.07
N THR A 13 2.04 -14.58 -24.97
CA THR A 13 1.99 -15.54 -23.85
C THR A 13 0.74 -15.28 -23.02
N SER A 14 -0.06 -16.32 -22.74
CA SER A 14 -1.22 -16.19 -21.85
C SER A 14 -0.81 -15.83 -20.43
N LEU A 15 -1.73 -15.20 -19.66
CA LEU A 15 -1.47 -14.87 -18.25
C LEU A 15 -1.30 -16.14 -17.41
N TYR A 16 -2.03 -17.21 -17.73
CA TYR A 16 -1.84 -18.53 -17.11
C TYR A 16 -0.43 -19.07 -17.32
N ASP A 17 0.06 -19.11 -18.55
CA ASP A 17 1.41 -19.61 -18.86
C ASP A 17 2.49 -18.76 -18.20
N TYR A 18 2.29 -17.44 -18.14
CA TYR A 18 3.20 -16.52 -17.48
C TYR A 18 3.30 -16.79 -15.97
N ILE A 19 2.16 -16.98 -15.30
CA ILE A 19 2.11 -17.33 -13.87
C ILE A 19 2.68 -18.73 -13.64
N ALA A 20 2.27 -19.72 -14.44
CA ALA A 20 2.73 -21.10 -14.32
C ALA A 20 4.26 -21.23 -14.48
N ALA A 21 4.84 -20.47 -15.40
CA ALA A 21 6.29 -20.45 -15.61
C ALA A 21 7.07 -19.79 -14.44
N ALA A 22 6.44 -18.88 -13.69
CA ALA A 22 7.04 -18.22 -12.53
C ALA A 22 6.82 -18.99 -11.23
N ALA A 23 5.78 -19.83 -11.16
CA ALA A 23 5.42 -20.58 -9.96
C ALA A 23 6.44 -21.70 -9.69
N ALA A 24 7.25 -21.54 -8.64
CA ALA A 24 8.18 -22.55 -8.15
C ALA A 24 7.70 -23.03 -6.77
N ASP A 25 7.80 -24.33 -6.50
CA ASP A 25 7.38 -24.93 -5.22
C ASP A 25 5.95 -24.53 -4.77
N GLY A 26 5.11 -24.17 -5.77
CA GLY A 26 3.72 -23.79 -5.57
C GLY A 26 3.51 -22.40 -5.00
N GLY A 27 4.45 -21.48 -5.13
CA GLY A 27 4.36 -20.06 -4.81
C GLY A 27 4.97 -19.18 -5.90
N LEU A 28 4.75 -17.87 -5.84
CA LEU A 28 5.36 -16.89 -6.73
C LEU A 28 6.53 -16.17 -6.03
N PRO A 29 7.57 -15.72 -6.77
CA PRO A 29 8.63 -14.87 -6.24
C PRO A 29 8.10 -13.59 -5.59
N GLU A 30 8.83 -13.03 -4.63
CA GLU A 30 8.42 -11.79 -3.95
C GLU A 30 8.33 -10.58 -4.88
N ASP A 31 9.18 -10.53 -5.88
CA ASP A 31 9.24 -9.47 -6.90
C ASP A 31 8.38 -9.78 -8.14
N PHE A 32 7.53 -10.82 -8.06
CA PHE A 32 6.63 -11.14 -9.16
C PHE A 32 5.59 -10.04 -9.37
N SER A 33 5.37 -9.68 -10.61
CA SER A 33 4.24 -8.86 -11.05
C SER A 33 3.81 -9.29 -12.45
N LEU A 34 2.53 -9.18 -12.73
CA LEU A 34 2.01 -9.43 -14.08
C LEU A 34 2.53 -8.40 -15.08
N PRO A 35 2.63 -8.75 -16.37
CA PRO A 35 3.00 -7.80 -17.42
C PRO A 35 2.07 -6.59 -17.42
N LYS A 36 2.63 -5.39 -17.60
CA LYS A 36 1.82 -4.16 -17.72
C LYS A 36 0.96 -4.23 -18.98
N ALA A 37 -0.33 -3.95 -18.85
CA ALA A 37 -1.21 -3.74 -19.99
C ALA A 37 -0.90 -2.37 -20.62
N GLY A 38 -0.32 -2.35 -21.83
CA GLY A 38 0.09 -1.11 -22.52
C GLY A 38 1.51 -0.66 -22.16
N GLY A 39 2.09 0.20 -23.00
CA GLY A 39 3.46 0.69 -22.83
C GLY A 39 3.64 1.54 -21.57
N ASP A 40 4.89 1.79 -21.23
CA ASP A 40 5.30 2.61 -20.08
C ASP A 40 5.06 4.11 -20.41
N ASP A 41 3.81 4.55 -20.25
CA ASP A 41 3.35 5.92 -20.56
C ASP A 41 3.40 6.86 -19.33
N GLY A 42 4.15 6.50 -18.29
CA GLY A 42 4.38 7.32 -17.10
C GLY A 42 3.21 7.33 -16.11
N GLN A 43 2.23 6.45 -16.26
CA GLN A 43 1.15 6.27 -15.30
C GLN A 43 1.63 5.50 -14.06
N ILE A 44 0.98 5.75 -12.92
CA ILE A 44 1.23 5.03 -11.67
C ILE A 44 0.93 3.54 -11.89
N ALA A 45 1.94 2.69 -11.69
CA ALA A 45 1.74 1.24 -11.71
C ALA A 45 1.12 0.79 -10.38
N TRP A 46 -0.10 0.30 -10.43
CA TRP A 46 -0.74 -0.33 -9.28
C TRP A 46 -0.18 -1.74 -9.05
N MET A 47 -0.11 -2.15 -7.79
CA MET A 47 0.18 -3.54 -7.43
C MET A 47 -0.93 -4.46 -7.96
N ASP A 48 -0.58 -5.71 -8.29
CA ASP A 48 -1.57 -6.72 -8.70
C ASP A 48 -2.66 -6.87 -7.62
N GLY A 49 -3.92 -6.89 -8.04
CA GLY A 49 -5.11 -6.95 -7.17
C GLY A 49 -5.49 -5.64 -6.46
N ALA A 50 -4.64 -4.60 -6.52
CA ALA A 50 -4.89 -3.36 -5.76
C ALA A 50 -6.17 -2.64 -6.18
N MET A 51 -6.47 -2.61 -7.46
CA MET A 51 -7.67 -1.92 -7.94
C MET A 51 -8.96 -2.64 -7.56
N ASP A 52 -8.94 -3.97 -7.50
CA ASP A 52 -10.09 -4.75 -7.03
C ASP A 52 -10.24 -4.61 -5.51
N GLY A 53 -9.12 -4.62 -4.77
CA GLY A 53 -9.10 -4.33 -3.34
C GLY A 53 -9.68 -2.96 -3.02
N VAL A 54 -9.24 -1.91 -3.71
CA VAL A 54 -9.79 -0.54 -3.55
C VAL A 54 -11.28 -0.50 -3.86
N SER A 55 -11.74 -1.20 -4.92
CA SER A 55 -13.17 -1.29 -5.24
C SER A 55 -13.96 -1.92 -4.10
N VAL A 56 -13.49 -3.03 -3.54
CA VAL A 56 -14.18 -3.76 -2.46
C VAL A 56 -14.24 -2.96 -1.16
N TYR A 57 -13.13 -2.31 -0.76
CA TYR A 57 -13.03 -1.69 0.57
C TYR A 57 -13.39 -0.20 0.61
N HIS A 58 -13.26 0.55 -0.52
CA HIS A 58 -13.35 2.00 -0.49
C HIS A 58 -14.34 2.63 -1.45
N MET A 59 -14.60 1.97 -2.61
CA MET A 59 -15.46 2.59 -3.63
C MET A 59 -16.91 2.16 -3.53
N GLY A 60 -17.19 0.98 -2.95
CA GLY A 60 -18.49 0.33 -3.02
C GLY A 60 -18.84 -0.11 -4.44
N PHE A 61 -19.93 -0.84 -4.57
CA PHE A 61 -20.43 -1.32 -5.86
C PHE A 61 -21.51 -0.35 -6.37
N SER A 62 -21.39 0.08 -7.63
CA SER A 62 -22.40 0.87 -8.32
C SER A 62 -23.18 -0.04 -9.26
N GLU A 63 -24.45 0.29 -9.51
CA GLU A 63 -25.24 -0.38 -10.55
C GLU A 63 -24.54 -0.29 -11.91
N ILE A 64 -24.55 -1.39 -12.68
CA ILE A 64 -24.02 -1.43 -14.03
C ILE A 64 -24.79 -0.47 -14.94
N SER A 65 -24.09 0.31 -15.76
CA SER A 65 -24.77 1.21 -16.71
C SER A 65 -25.57 0.41 -17.76
N PRO A 66 -26.66 0.97 -18.31
CA PRO A 66 -27.44 0.28 -19.35
C PRO A 66 -26.60 -0.12 -20.57
N GLU A 67 -25.60 0.70 -20.94
CA GLU A 67 -24.69 0.42 -22.05
C GLU A 67 -23.79 -0.77 -21.73
N ASN A 68 -23.22 -0.82 -20.52
CA ASN A 68 -22.37 -1.91 -20.07
C ASN A 68 -23.17 -3.20 -19.85
N ALA A 69 -24.40 -3.11 -19.33
CA ALA A 69 -25.31 -4.26 -19.23
C ALA A 69 -25.65 -4.87 -20.61
N ALA A 70 -25.91 -4.03 -21.61
CA ALA A 70 -26.13 -4.49 -22.98
C ALA A 70 -24.87 -5.16 -23.58
N LEU A 71 -23.70 -4.56 -23.36
CA LEU A 71 -22.42 -5.09 -23.82
C LEU A 71 -22.09 -6.44 -23.16
N MET A 72 -22.32 -6.58 -21.86
CA MET A 72 -22.20 -7.81 -21.09
C MET A 72 -23.14 -8.90 -21.64
N ALA A 73 -24.41 -8.57 -21.86
CA ALA A 73 -25.38 -9.49 -22.41
C ALA A 73 -24.99 -9.97 -23.83
N ASP A 74 -24.46 -9.08 -24.67
CA ASP A 74 -23.97 -9.45 -26.00
C ASP A 74 -22.74 -10.36 -25.92
N ALA A 75 -21.82 -10.11 -24.98
CA ALA A 75 -20.65 -10.96 -24.74
C ALA A 75 -21.06 -12.38 -24.30
N VAL A 76 -21.99 -12.49 -23.34
CA VAL A 76 -22.52 -13.79 -22.89
C VAL A 76 -23.22 -14.54 -24.04
N ARG A 77 -24.01 -13.85 -24.85
CA ARG A 77 -24.66 -14.46 -26.03
C ARG A 77 -23.63 -14.96 -27.06
N ALA A 78 -22.56 -14.20 -27.32
CA ALA A 78 -21.48 -14.61 -28.18
C ALA A 78 -20.78 -15.87 -27.65
N ALA A 79 -20.45 -15.93 -26.36
CA ALA A 79 -19.88 -17.10 -25.69
C ALA A 79 -20.82 -18.32 -25.83
N SER A 80 -22.10 -18.15 -25.54
CA SER A 80 -23.15 -19.16 -25.69
C SER A 80 -23.31 -19.66 -27.16
N GLY A 81 -23.10 -18.77 -28.12
CA GLY A 81 -23.11 -19.06 -29.55
C GLY A 81 -21.82 -19.70 -30.08
N LYS A 82 -20.81 -19.93 -29.23
CA LYS A 82 -19.47 -20.43 -29.56
C LYS A 82 -18.64 -19.47 -30.41
N ASP A 83 -18.94 -18.20 -30.40
CA ASP A 83 -18.13 -17.13 -31.00
C ASP A 83 -17.19 -16.53 -29.91
N PHE A 84 -16.17 -17.33 -29.54
CA PHE A 84 -15.29 -17.02 -28.39
C PHE A 84 -14.41 -15.79 -28.64
N GLU A 85 -13.94 -15.59 -29.87
CA GLU A 85 -13.16 -14.41 -30.24
C GLU A 85 -13.97 -13.12 -30.05
N ASN A 86 -15.23 -13.11 -30.48
CA ASN A 86 -16.11 -11.98 -30.32
C ASN A 86 -16.49 -11.77 -28.83
N ALA A 87 -16.74 -12.87 -28.09
CA ALA A 87 -17.03 -12.80 -26.66
C ALA A 87 -15.87 -12.14 -25.88
N GLU A 88 -14.63 -12.60 -26.12
CA GLU A 88 -13.45 -12.04 -25.47
C GLU A 88 -13.24 -10.56 -25.85
N ARG A 89 -13.41 -10.19 -27.11
CA ARG A 89 -13.35 -8.80 -27.56
C ARG A 89 -14.39 -7.90 -26.87
N LEU A 90 -15.61 -8.39 -26.67
CA LEU A 90 -16.68 -7.66 -25.99
C LEU A 90 -16.41 -7.53 -24.49
N PHE A 91 -15.99 -8.59 -23.82
CA PHE A 91 -15.59 -8.55 -22.42
C PHE A 91 -14.34 -7.67 -22.20
N GLY A 92 -13.34 -7.75 -23.05
CA GLY A 92 -12.16 -6.86 -22.99
C GLY A 92 -12.53 -5.39 -23.17
N ARG A 93 -13.52 -5.07 -24.03
CA ARG A 93 -14.07 -3.70 -24.12
C ARG A 93 -14.82 -3.31 -22.86
N LEU A 94 -15.64 -4.20 -22.29
CA LEU A 94 -16.35 -3.97 -21.04
C LEU A 94 -15.37 -3.68 -19.89
N GLY A 95 -14.26 -4.43 -19.81
CA GLY A 95 -13.21 -4.28 -18.82
C GLY A 95 -12.48 -2.93 -18.85
N GLN A 96 -12.58 -2.16 -19.94
CA GLN A 96 -12.05 -0.80 -20.01
C GLN A 96 -12.92 0.21 -19.22
N ASP A 97 -14.23 -0.04 -19.16
CA ASP A 97 -15.20 0.86 -18.54
C ASP A 97 -15.69 0.34 -17.17
N ALA A 98 -15.73 -0.98 -16.99
CA ALA A 98 -16.21 -1.63 -15.77
C ALA A 98 -15.33 -2.84 -15.41
N ARG A 99 -14.84 -2.86 -14.17
CA ARG A 99 -14.02 -3.99 -13.67
C ARG A 99 -14.89 -5.23 -13.43
N ALA A 100 -14.32 -6.40 -13.62
CA ALA A 100 -14.99 -7.69 -13.38
C ALA A 100 -15.59 -7.75 -11.96
N ILE A 101 -14.85 -7.31 -10.94
CA ILE A 101 -15.30 -7.34 -9.54
C ILE A 101 -16.58 -6.53 -9.30
N ASN A 102 -16.84 -5.49 -10.08
CA ASN A 102 -18.01 -4.63 -9.92
C ASN A 102 -19.25 -5.16 -10.66
N ILE A 103 -19.08 -6.10 -11.58
CA ILE A 103 -20.15 -6.61 -12.45
C ILE A 103 -20.39 -8.12 -12.30
N ILE A 104 -19.67 -8.80 -11.42
CA ILE A 104 -19.76 -10.27 -11.24
C ILE A 104 -21.20 -10.70 -10.89
N ASP A 105 -21.87 -9.99 -10.00
CA ASP A 105 -23.24 -10.32 -9.58
C ASP A 105 -24.24 -10.11 -10.72
N ASP A 106 -24.11 -9.01 -11.47
CA ASP A 106 -24.94 -8.74 -12.65
C ASP A 106 -24.73 -9.79 -13.75
N LEU A 107 -23.46 -10.20 -13.99
CA LEU A 107 -23.10 -11.22 -14.96
C LEU A 107 -23.73 -12.59 -14.61
N GLN A 108 -23.58 -13.00 -13.36
CA GLN A 108 -24.10 -14.28 -12.89
C GLN A 108 -25.63 -14.28 -12.88
N SER A 109 -26.24 -13.19 -12.41
CA SER A 109 -27.70 -13.00 -12.42
C SER A 109 -28.25 -13.09 -13.86
N TYR A 110 -27.63 -12.40 -14.81
CA TYR A 110 -28.04 -12.45 -16.21
C TYR A 110 -28.01 -13.89 -16.77
N ILE A 111 -26.95 -14.65 -16.48
CA ILE A 111 -26.80 -16.04 -16.97
C ILE A 111 -27.88 -16.94 -16.35
N VAL A 112 -28.13 -16.81 -15.05
CA VAL A 112 -29.15 -17.62 -14.36
C VAL A 112 -30.56 -17.30 -14.87
N GLU A 113 -30.87 -16.03 -15.09
CA GLU A 113 -32.17 -15.59 -15.62
C GLU A 113 -32.43 -16.05 -17.05
N HIS A 114 -31.37 -16.14 -17.89
CA HIS A 114 -31.49 -16.52 -19.29
C HIS A 114 -31.01 -17.95 -19.59
N LYS A 115 -30.88 -18.80 -18.54
CA LYS A 115 -30.33 -20.17 -18.66
C LYS A 115 -31.00 -21.04 -19.71
N ASP A 116 -32.28 -20.83 -19.99
CA ASP A 116 -33.04 -21.60 -20.97
C ASP A 116 -32.74 -21.19 -22.43
N GLU A 117 -32.15 -20.00 -22.63
CA GLU A 117 -31.78 -19.42 -23.91
C GLU A 117 -30.28 -19.60 -24.19
N LEU A 118 -29.48 -19.86 -23.16
CA LEU A 118 -28.02 -19.94 -23.23
C LEU A 118 -27.53 -21.39 -23.23
N SER A 119 -26.47 -21.64 -23.98
CA SER A 119 -25.78 -22.94 -23.95
C SER A 119 -24.78 -22.98 -22.78
N ALA A 120 -25.17 -23.57 -21.67
CA ALA A 120 -24.29 -23.73 -20.49
C ALA A 120 -22.95 -24.41 -20.88
N LYS A 121 -22.99 -25.39 -21.81
CA LYS A 121 -21.79 -26.05 -22.32
C LYS A 121 -20.81 -25.05 -22.96
N HIS A 122 -21.30 -24.18 -23.84
CA HIS A 122 -20.41 -23.25 -24.56
C HIS A 122 -19.93 -22.13 -23.66
N VAL A 123 -20.73 -21.67 -22.68
CA VAL A 123 -20.29 -20.70 -21.64
C VAL A 123 -19.17 -21.32 -20.82
N PHE A 124 -19.29 -22.56 -20.39
CA PHE A 124 -18.22 -23.30 -19.71
C PHE A 124 -16.96 -23.45 -20.58
N GLU A 125 -17.11 -23.89 -21.84
CA GLU A 125 -15.98 -24.01 -22.79
C GLU A 125 -15.29 -22.65 -23.01
N TYR A 126 -16.05 -21.56 -23.08
CA TYR A 126 -15.51 -20.21 -23.17
C TYR A 126 -14.72 -19.83 -21.90
N ALA A 127 -15.29 -20.05 -20.72
CA ALA A 127 -14.64 -19.75 -19.44
C ALA A 127 -13.29 -20.47 -19.30
N VAL A 128 -13.25 -21.77 -19.64
CA VAL A 128 -11.99 -22.55 -19.64
C VAL A 128 -11.01 -22.01 -20.68
N ASN A 129 -11.49 -21.67 -21.88
CA ASN A 129 -10.63 -21.14 -22.94
C ASN A 129 -9.97 -19.84 -22.54
N VAL A 130 -10.73 -18.91 -21.96
CA VAL A 130 -10.21 -17.57 -21.63
C VAL A 130 -9.22 -17.60 -20.47
N ILE A 131 -9.45 -18.42 -19.44
CA ILE A 131 -8.50 -18.53 -18.32
C ILE A 131 -7.18 -19.19 -18.73
N LEU A 132 -7.17 -20.03 -19.78
CA LEU A 132 -5.96 -20.69 -20.28
C LEU A 132 -5.18 -19.84 -21.30
N HIS A 133 -5.87 -19.04 -22.11
CA HIS A 133 -5.26 -18.48 -23.33
C HIS A 133 -5.28 -16.95 -23.39
N SER A 134 -6.07 -16.25 -22.56
CA SER A 134 -6.14 -14.80 -22.61
C SER A 134 -4.89 -14.12 -22.03
N ASP A 135 -4.51 -12.98 -22.64
CA ASP A 135 -3.53 -12.03 -22.11
C ASP A 135 -4.20 -10.79 -21.46
N ASP A 136 -5.54 -10.77 -21.40
CA ASP A 136 -6.33 -9.70 -20.80
C ASP A 136 -6.77 -10.08 -19.38
N ARG A 137 -6.41 -9.22 -18.39
CA ARG A 137 -6.68 -9.46 -16.97
C ARG A 137 -8.17 -9.55 -16.66
N GLU A 138 -8.96 -8.61 -17.20
CA GLU A 138 -10.41 -8.58 -16.94
C GLU A 138 -11.12 -9.77 -17.60
N CYS A 139 -10.68 -10.19 -18.79
CA CYS A 139 -11.21 -11.41 -19.41
C CYS A 139 -10.93 -12.67 -18.58
N VAL A 140 -9.73 -12.82 -18.01
CA VAL A 140 -9.40 -13.95 -17.11
C VAL A 140 -10.27 -13.92 -15.85
N LYS A 141 -10.49 -12.74 -15.23
CA LYS A 141 -11.39 -12.57 -14.09
C LYS A 141 -12.83 -12.95 -14.40
N ILE A 142 -13.33 -12.53 -15.56
CA ILE A 142 -14.65 -12.94 -16.07
C ILE A 142 -14.71 -14.46 -16.25
N GLY A 143 -13.67 -15.07 -16.83
CA GLY A 143 -13.60 -16.52 -16.98
C GLY A 143 -13.71 -17.26 -15.65
N LEU A 144 -12.98 -16.83 -14.62
CA LEU A 144 -13.08 -17.37 -13.26
C LEU A 144 -14.49 -17.15 -12.67
N SER A 145 -15.05 -15.94 -12.82
CA SER A 145 -16.41 -15.63 -12.35
C SER A 145 -17.50 -16.50 -12.99
N LEU A 146 -17.31 -16.85 -14.27
CA LEU A 146 -18.20 -17.77 -14.97
C LEU A 146 -18.07 -19.20 -14.43
N LEU A 147 -16.84 -19.66 -14.08
CA LEU A 147 -16.60 -21.01 -13.56
C LEU A 147 -17.24 -21.25 -12.20
N GLU A 148 -17.50 -20.23 -11.42
CA GLU A 148 -18.24 -20.32 -10.15
C GLU A 148 -19.66 -20.89 -10.32
N LEU A 149 -20.28 -20.68 -11.50
CA LEU A 149 -21.61 -21.20 -11.83
C LEU A 149 -21.63 -22.70 -12.18
N PHE A 150 -20.46 -23.35 -12.24
CA PHE A 150 -20.34 -24.75 -12.70
C PHE A 150 -19.67 -25.63 -11.64
N ASP A 151 -20.09 -26.90 -11.59
CA ASP A 151 -19.39 -27.89 -10.78
C ASP A 151 -18.02 -28.22 -11.44
N THR A 152 -16.95 -27.70 -10.84
CA THR A 152 -15.56 -27.93 -11.27
C THR A 152 -14.82 -28.89 -10.34
N ASP A 153 -15.43 -29.37 -9.26
CA ASP A 153 -14.75 -30.15 -8.20
C ASP A 153 -14.20 -31.49 -8.70
N GLY A 154 -14.92 -32.17 -9.58
CA GLY A 154 -14.48 -33.44 -10.16
C GLY A 154 -13.35 -33.33 -11.21
N ASN A 155 -12.86 -32.14 -11.58
CA ASN A 155 -11.86 -31.92 -12.62
C ASN A 155 -10.53 -31.42 -12.04
N GLU A 156 -9.63 -32.33 -11.68
CA GLU A 156 -8.33 -31.98 -11.06
C GLU A 156 -7.40 -31.18 -11.98
N GLU A 157 -7.49 -31.32 -13.30
CA GLU A 157 -6.70 -30.53 -14.24
C GLU A 157 -7.16 -29.05 -14.18
N LEU A 158 -8.46 -28.81 -14.25
CA LEU A 158 -9.04 -27.46 -14.13
C LEU A 158 -8.81 -26.86 -12.75
N LYS A 159 -8.93 -27.65 -11.66
CA LYS A 159 -8.55 -27.21 -10.30
C LYS A 159 -7.09 -26.79 -10.24
N GLY A 160 -6.19 -27.49 -10.93
CA GLY A 160 -4.79 -27.11 -11.05
C GLY A 160 -4.59 -25.74 -11.70
N VAL A 161 -5.34 -25.45 -12.77
CA VAL A 161 -5.32 -24.14 -13.45
C VAL A 161 -5.81 -23.03 -12.52
N ILE A 162 -6.93 -23.24 -11.83
CA ILE A 162 -7.53 -22.27 -10.91
C ILE A 162 -6.58 -21.99 -9.73
N ARG A 163 -5.96 -23.04 -9.15
CA ARG A 163 -4.94 -22.87 -8.09
C ARG A 163 -3.75 -22.06 -8.57
N THR A 164 -3.29 -22.28 -9.81
CA THR A 164 -2.16 -21.54 -10.38
C THR A 164 -2.49 -20.07 -10.60
N LEU A 165 -3.64 -19.75 -11.19
CA LEU A 165 -4.10 -18.38 -11.35
C LEU A 165 -4.27 -17.68 -10.00
N GLY A 166 -4.84 -18.39 -9.01
CA GLY A 166 -5.02 -17.88 -7.65
C GLY A 166 -3.75 -17.47 -6.92
N LEU A 167 -2.57 -17.92 -7.36
CA LEU A 167 -1.29 -17.48 -6.79
C LEU A 167 -0.98 -16.00 -7.06
N SER A 168 -1.53 -15.42 -8.13
CA SER A 168 -1.40 -13.98 -8.41
C SER A 168 -2.48 -13.20 -7.68
N ASP A 169 -2.08 -12.19 -6.92
CA ASP A 169 -2.99 -11.28 -6.18
C ASP A 169 -4.09 -10.69 -7.09
N GLU A 170 -3.82 -10.55 -8.39
CA GLU A 170 -4.79 -10.08 -9.40
C GLU A 170 -6.00 -11.00 -9.57
N PHE A 171 -5.80 -12.32 -9.39
CA PHE A 171 -6.84 -13.32 -9.65
C PHE A 171 -7.30 -14.05 -8.39
N THR A 172 -6.65 -13.83 -7.25
CA THR A 172 -6.89 -14.61 -6.03
C THR A 172 -8.36 -14.56 -5.60
N ILE A 173 -8.98 -13.38 -5.57
CA ILE A 173 -10.37 -13.24 -5.11
C ILE A 173 -11.34 -14.07 -5.97
N PHE A 174 -11.17 -14.07 -7.30
CA PHE A 174 -11.99 -14.82 -8.23
C PHE A 174 -11.74 -16.32 -8.12
N ALA A 175 -10.47 -16.73 -7.95
CA ALA A 175 -10.11 -18.12 -7.71
C ALA A 175 -10.71 -18.64 -6.39
N VAL A 176 -10.72 -17.82 -5.33
CA VAL A 176 -11.32 -18.13 -4.03
C VAL A 176 -12.83 -18.41 -4.17
N PHE A 177 -13.56 -17.60 -4.94
CA PHE A 177 -14.99 -17.84 -5.18
C PHE A 177 -15.23 -19.22 -5.79
N VAL A 178 -14.46 -19.60 -6.80
CA VAL A 178 -14.57 -20.94 -7.40
C VAL A 178 -14.15 -22.06 -6.44
N MET A 179 -13.04 -21.88 -5.70
CA MET A 179 -12.55 -22.87 -4.73
C MET A 179 -13.54 -23.15 -3.62
N LEU A 180 -14.27 -22.14 -3.13
CA LEU A 180 -15.27 -22.31 -2.08
C LEU A 180 -16.46 -23.17 -2.52
N CYS A 181 -16.67 -23.36 -3.83
CA CYS A 181 -17.68 -24.30 -4.36
C CYS A 181 -17.22 -25.77 -4.32
N TRP A 182 -15.95 -26.07 -4.01
CA TRP A 182 -15.43 -27.45 -3.92
C TRP A 182 -15.72 -28.09 -2.57
N GLU A 183 -15.75 -29.43 -2.51
CA GLU A 183 -16.00 -30.18 -1.28
C GLU A 183 -15.04 -29.80 -0.12
N ASN A 184 -13.75 -29.60 -0.46
CA ASN A 184 -12.72 -29.14 0.49
C ASN A 184 -12.30 -27.68 0.23
N GLY A 185 -13.24 -26.83 -0.19
CA GLY A 185 -12.96 -25.47 -0.65
C GLY A 185 -12.27 -24.61 0.39
N ASN A 186 -12.70 -24.68 1.64
CA ASN A 186 -12.10 -23.94 2.74
C ASN A 186 -10.62 -24.31 2.98
N ASP A 187 -10.28 -25.58 2.92
CA ASP A 187 -8.89 -26.07 2.99
C ASP A 187 -8.04 -25.57 1.81
N GLU A 188 -8.61 -25.52 0.60
CA GLU A 188 -7.93 -24.98 -0.59
C GLU A 188 -7.65 -23.48 -0.42
N VAL A 189 -8.63 -22.71 0.07
CA VAL A 189 -8.47 -21.28 0.36
C VAL A 189 -7.43 -21.06 1.46
N TYR A 190 -7.42 -21.85 2.51
CA TYR A 190 -6.39 -21.80 3.55
C TYR A 190 -4.98 -22.04 3.00
N ARG A 191 -4.82 -23.07 2.14
CA ARG A 191 -3.54 -23.35 1.48
C ARG A 191 -3.12 -22.21 0.57
N LEU A 192 -4.05 -21.57 -0.12
CA LEU A 192 -3.81 -20.42 -0.97
C LEU A 192 -3.40 -19.19 -0.16
N ALA A 193 -4.12 -18.87 0.93
CA ALA A 193 -3.82 -17.76 1.83
C ALA A 193 -2.38 -17.76 2.36
N ARG A 194 -1.81 -18.96 2.55
CA ARG A 194 -0.40 -19.13 2.99
C ARG A 194 0.64 -18.86 1.90
N LYS A 195 0.22 -18.78 0.63
CA LYS A 195 1.11 -18.63 -0.53
C LYS A 195 1.06 -17.23 -1.14
N VAL A 196 -0.06 -16.53 -0.99
CA VAL A 196 -0.25 -15.16 -1.47
C VAL A 196 0.11 -14.16 -0.36
N ARG A 197 0.44 -12.92 -0.72
CA ARG A 197 1.03 -11.98 0.24
C ARG A 197 0.34 -10.62 0.28
N GLY A 198 -0.19 -10.15 -0.84
CA GLY A 198 -0.82 -8.84 -1.00
C GLY A 198 -2.34 -8.88 -0.81
N TRP A 199 -3.04 -8.27 -1.73
CA TRP A 199 -4.50 -8.21 -1.74
C TRP A 199 -5.16 -9.59 -1.78
N GLY A 200 -4.53 -10.53 -2.50
CA GLY A 200 -5.01 -11.91 -2.53
C GLY A 200 -5.06 -12.56 -1.15
N ARG A 201 -4.05 -12.31 -0.30
CA ARG A 201 -4.04 -12.81 1.08
C ARG A 201 -5.18 -12.23 1.91
N ILE A 202 -5.42 -10.92 1.81
CA ILE A 202 -6.51 -10.23 2.49
C ILE A 202 -7.86 -10.86 2.11
N HIS A 203 -8.11 -11.01 0.81
CA HIS A 203 -9.35 -11.59 0.30
C HIS A 203 -9.56 -13.06 0.68
N ALA A 204 -8.49 -13.85 0.70
CA ALA A 204 -8.56 -15.26 1.11
C ALA A 204 -8.88 -15.38 2.61
N ILE A 205 -8.24 -14.58 3.48
CA ILE A 205 -8.47 -14.56 4.93
C ILE A 205 -9.92 -14.14 5.25
N GLU A 206 -10.43 -13.15 4.55
CA GLU A 206 -11.79 -12.67 4.75
C GLU A 206 -12.85 -13.74 4.46
N ARG A 207 -12.58 -14.60 3.46
CA ARG A 207 -13.55 -15.57 2.95
C ARG A 207 -13.41 -16.98 3.52
N MET A 208 -12.22 -17.38 4.02
CA MET A 208 -12.09 -18.69 4.66
C MET A 208 -12.74 -18.72 6.04
N GLU A 209 -13.24 -19.89 6.44
CA GLU A 209 -13.83 -20.11 7.76
C GLU A 209 -12.84 -20.76 8.74
N PRO A 210 -12.86 -20.44 10.04
CA PRO A 210 -11.96 -20.98 11.05
C PRO A 210 -12.41 -22.38 11.52
N GLU A 211 -12.58 -23.33 10.61
CA GLU A 211 -13.15 -24.65 10.87
C GLU A 211 -12.28 -25.52 11.76
N THR A 212 -10.94 -25.37 11.65
CA THR A 212 -9.99 -26.17 12.39
C THR A 212 -9.17 -25.34 13.38
N GLU A 213 -8.61 -26.00 14.41
CA GLU A 213 -7.70 -25.35 15.35
C GLU A 213 -6.41 -24.85 14.66
N GLU A 214 -5.95 -25.55 13.62
CA GLU A 214 -4.82 -25.13 12.80
C GLU A 214 -5.09 -23.80 12.12
N ILE A 215 -6.26 -23.64 11.49
CA ILE A 215 -6.66 -22.39 10.82
C ILE A 215 -6.78 -21.27 11.86
N ARG A 216 -7.45 -21.50 13.00
CA ARG A 216 -7.56 -20.48 14.07
C ARG A 216 -6.20 -20.04 14.58
N LYS A 217 -5.31 -21.01 14.88
CA LYS A 217 -3.95 -20.69 15.31
C LYS A 217 -3.19 -19.88 14.26
N TRP A 218 -3.27 -20.27 12.99
CA TRP A 218 -2.60 -19.57 11.92
C TRP A 218 -3.16 -18.15 11.73
N LEU A 219 -4.46 -17.95 11.81
CA LEU A 219 -5.09 -16.63 11.77
C LEU A 219 -4.59 -15.74 12.91
N LEU A 220 -4.39 -16.33 14.11
CA LEU A 220 -3.89 -15.62 15.28
C LEU A 220 -2.43 -15.19 15.13
N THR A 221 -1.58 -16.04 14.56
CA THR A 221 -0.12 -15.83 14.57
C THR A 221 0.42 -15.24 13.28
N GLU A 222 -0.23 -15.51 12.13
CA GLU A 222 0.28 -15.19 10.81
C GLU A 222 -0.72 -14.41 9.93
N GLY A 223 -2.03 -14.52 10.23
CA GLY A 223 -3.08 -14.04 9.35
C GLY A 223 -3.00 -12.54 9.07
N VAL A 224 -2.62 -11.74 10.06
CA VAL A 224 -2.56 -10.29 9.93
C VAL A 224 -1.44 -9.79 9.01
N HIS A 225 -0.39 -10.60 8.83
CA HIS A 225 0.77 -10.21 8.05
C HIS A 225 0.46 -10.27 6.54
N ASN A 226 0.39 -9.12 5.91
CA ASN A 226 0.22 -8.97 4.46
C ASN A 226 1.10 -7.84 3.92
N ALA A 227 1.33 -7.83 2.59
CA ALA A 227 2.20 -6.84 1.94
C ALA A 227 1.50 -5.50 1.63
N VAL A 228 0.25 -5.34 2.03
CA VAL A 228 -0.51 -4.08 1.84
C VAL A 228 -0.50 -3.28 3.14
N MET A 229 -1.33 -3.67 4.09
CA MET A 229 -1.41 -3.08 5.45
C MET A 229 -2.10 -4.09 6.38
N PRO A 230 -1.55 -4.35 7.58
CA PRO A 230 -2.15 -5.24 8.57
C PRO A 230 -3.61 -4.91 8.92
N ALA A 231 -3.98 -3.63 8.90
CA ALA A 231 -5.33 -3.13 9.19
C ALA A 231 -6.43 -3.85 8.39
N TYR A 232 -6.20 -4.18 7.11
CA TYR A 232 -7.19 -4.87 6.27
C TYR A 232 -7.53 -6.28 6.75
N SER A 233 -6.64 -6.96 7.46
CA SER A 233 -6.86 -8.33 7.95
C SER A 233 -7.11 -8.39 9.45
N ALA A 234 -6.78 -7.35 10.22
CA ALA A 234 -6.72 -7.38 11.68
C ALA A 234 -8.07 -7.72 12.32
N LEU A 235 -9.16 -7.06 11.90
CA LEU A 235 -10.50 -7.30 12.48
C LEU A 235 -11.01 -8.72 12.15
N THR A 236 -10.76 -9.20 10.95
CA THR A 236 -11.11 -10.57 10.54
C THR A 236 -10.29 -11.60 11.33
N CYS A 237 -8.98 -11.39 11.49
CA CYS A 237 -8.12 -12.24 12.29
C CYS A 237 -8.56 -12.26 13.77
N TRP A 238 -8.85 -11.11 14.34
CA TRP A 238 -9.38 -11.02 15.71
C TRP A 238 -10.63 -11.88 15.90
N ARG A 239 -11.63 -11.72 15.04
CA ARG A 239 -12.91 -12.40 15.12
C ARG A 239 -12.80 -13.91 14.87
N LYS A 240 -12.02 -14.31 13.83
CA LYS A 240 -11.94 -15.71 13.38
C LYS A 240 -10.93 -16.56 14.17
N SER A 241 -9.97 -15.94 14.89
CA SER A 241 -9.00 -16.67 15.70
C SER A 241 -9.43 -16.91 17.15
N ASP A 242 -10.62 -16.46 17.56
CA ASP A 242 -11.04 -16.45 18.96
C ASP A 242 -10.08 -15.68 19.89
N ALA A 243 -9.47 -14.58 19.40
CA ALA A 243 -8.42 -13.83 20.09
C ALA A 243 -8.83 -13.40 21.51
N GLU A 244 -10.08 -12.94 21.70
CA GLU A 244 -10.61 -12.55 23.00
C GLU A 244 -10.63 -13.71 24.01
N LYS A 245 -10.93 -14.93 23.57
CA LYS A 245 -10.89 -16.13 24.42
C LYS A 245 -9.45 -16.46 24.81
N VAL A 246 -8.51 -16.39 23.86
CA VAL A 246 -7.08 -16.65 24.11
C VAL A 246 -6.53 -15.64 25.12
N LEU A 247 -6.91 -14.36 25.04
CA LEU A 247 -6.53 -13.37 26.05
C LEU A 247 -7.06 -13.70 27.45
N LYS A 248 -8.29 -14.16 27.57
CA LYS A 248 -8.90 -14.52 28.88
C LYS A 248 -8.31 -15.77 29.51
N GLU A 249 -7.92 -16.76 28.69
CA GLU A 249 -7.37 -18.04 29.17
C GLU A 249 -5.87 -17.99 29.43
N GLY A 250 -5.17 -16.94 28.96
CA GLY A 250 -3.72 -16.82 28.98
C GLY A 250 -3.07 -17.39 27.72
N SER A 251 -2.07 -16.72 27.18
CA SER A 251 -1.44 -17.05 25.92
C SER A 251 -0.02 -17.59 26.08
N SER A 252 0.42 -18.39 25.10
CA SER A 252 1.85 -18.65 24.88
C SER A 252 2.52 -17.40 24.33
N ARG A 253 3.88 -17.32 24.37
CA ARG A 253 4.61 -16.19 23.75
C ARG A 253 4.29 -16.04 22.26
N GLU A 254 4.15 -17.14 21.51
CA GLU A 254 3.78 -17.14 20.09
C GLU A 254 2.40 -16.51 19.87
N ALA A 255 1.40 -16.93 20.65
CA ALA A 255 0.04 -16.37 20.57
C ALA A 255 -0.01 -14.90 21.02
N PHE A 256 0.77 -14.53 22.04
CA PHE A 256 0.91 -13.14 22.49
C PHE A 256 1.49 -12.25 21.39
N THR A 257 2.54 -12.70 20.70
CA THR A 257 3.13 -11.98 19.56
C THR A 257 2.12 -11.77 18.44
N GLY A 258 1.38 -12.83 18.07
CA GLY A 258 0.32 -12.69 17.04
C GLY A 258 -0.80 -11.74 17.45
N MET A 259 -1.24 -11.78 18.72
CA MET A 259 -2.21 -10.81 19.23
C MET A 259 -1.68 -9.38 19.25
N ARG A 260 -0.39 -9.17 19.61
CA ARG A 260 0.26 -7.88 19.48
C ARG A 260 0.11 -7.33 18.07
N ASP A 261 0.44 -8.12 17.06
CA ASP A 261 0.41 -7.71 15.67
C ASP A 261 -1.03 -7.45 15.18
N ILE A 262 -1.99 -8.26 15.62
CA ILE A 262 -3.42 -8.02 15.37
C ILE A 262 -3.86 -6.69 16.03
N ILE A 263 -3.52 -6.45 17.30
CA ILE A 263 -3.89 -5.22 18.00
C ILE A 263 -3.29 -4.00 17.30
N ARG A 264 -2.01 -4.03 16.89
CA ARG A 264 -1.40 -2.96 16.11
C ARG A 264 -2.19 -2.67 14.83
N GLY A 265 -2.59 -3.70 14.08
CA GLY A 265 -3.43 -3.54 12.90
C GLY A 265 -4.83 -2.99 13.20
N LEU A 266 -5.41 -3.33 14.37
CA LEU A 266 -6.71 -2.80 14.81
C LEU A 266 -6.67 -1.33 15.22
N LEU A 267 -5.53 -0.84 15.72
CA LEU A 267 -5.37 0.56 16.09
C LEU A 267 -5.26 1.49 14.87
N ASP A 268 -4.92 0.98 13.70
CA ASP A 268 -4.84 1.72 12.44
C ASP A 268 -6.21 1.74 11.73
N GLU A 269 -7.11 2.61 12.17
CA GLU A 269 -8.49 2.71 11.65
C GLU A 269 -8.64 3.64 10.43
N GLY A 270 -7.56 4.22 9.92
CA GLY A 270 -7.63 5.14 8.80
C GLY A 270 -8.19 4.53 7.50
N PRO A 271 -7.70 3.35 7.07
CA PRO A 271 -8.17 2.72 5.82
C PRO A 271 -9.46 1.91 6.00
N VAL A 272 -9.64 1.24 7.14
CA VAL A 272 -10.79 0.35 7.44
C VAL A 272 -11.15 0.43 8.92
N SER A 273 -12.31 -0.15 9.29
CA SER A 273 -12.72 -0.29 10.69
C SER A 273 -11.77 -1.20 11.46
N GLY A 274 -11.48 -0.87 12.70
CA GLY A 274 -10.54 -1.60 13.54
C GLY A 274 -11.06 -1.82 14.97
N ILE A 275 -10.32 -1.32 15.95
CA ILE A 275 -10.57 -1.57 17.38
C ILE A 275 -11.91 -1.02 17.86
N SER A 276 -12.43 0.04 17.24
CA SER A 276 -13.76 0.62 17.56
C SER A 276 -14.92 -0.35 17.30
N GLU A 277 -14.73 -1.37 16.45
CA GLU A 277 -15.70 -2.41 16.16
C GLU A 277 -15.69 -3.58 17.18
N ILE A 278 -14.82 -3.52 18.18
CA ILE A 278 -14.71 -4.54 19.23
C ILE A 278 -15.52 -4.08 20.45
N GLU A 279 -16.61 -4.78 20.77
CA GLU A 279 -17.58 -4.39 21.81
C GLU A 279 -16.92 -4.13 23.18
N ASN A 280 -15.92 -4.94 23.56
CA ASN A 280 -15.21 -4.84 24.84
C ASN A 280 -13.72 -4.54 24.64
N ALA A 281 -13.36 -3.65 23.70
CA ALA A 281 -11.98 -3.32 23.40
C ALA A 281 -11.14 -2.92 24.64
N PRO A 282 -11.62 -2.08 25.58
CA PRO A 282 -10.85 -1.73 26.77
C PRO A 282 -10.50 -2.94 27.66
N ASP A 283 -11.43 -3.89 27.82
CA ASP A 283 -11.21 -5.10 28.62
C ASP A 283 -10.19 -6.02 27.94
N ALA A 284 -10.28 -6.17 26.62
CA ALA A 284 -9.35 -6.96 25.82
C ALA A 284 -7.92 -6.38 25.86
N ILE A 285 -7.79 -5.07 25.72
CA ILE A 285 -6.50 -4.37 25.82
C ILE A 285 -5.92 -4.47 27.24
N THR A 286 -6.77 -4.35 28.28
CA THR A 286 -6.33 -4.55 29.66
C THR A 286 -5.75 -5.95 29.85
N ALA A 287 -6.47 -7.00 29.39
CA ALA A 287 -5.99 -8.37 29.48
C ALA A 287 -4.67 -8.59 28.69
N PHE A 288 -4.52 -7.96 27.54
CA PHE A 288 -3.26 -7.99 26.78
C PHE A 288 -2.10 -7.36 27.56
N LEU A 289 -2.31 -6.17 28.16
CA LEU A 289 -1.27 -5.49 28.94
C LEU A 289 -0.91 -6.24 30.25
N GLU A 290 -1.88 -6.90 30.88
CA GLU A 290 -1.63 -7.80 32.03
C GLU A 290 -0.74 -8.98 31.64
N GLN A 291 -0.97 -9.57 30.46
CA GLN A 291 -0.10 -10.63 29.93
C GLN A 291 1.29 -10.08 29.54
N ALA A 292 1.35 -8.89 28.93
CA ALA A 292 2.62 -8.22 28.62
C ALA A 292 3.51 -8.08 29.86
N ALA A 293 2.93 -7.72 31.01
CA ALA A 293 3.66 -7.61 32.28
C ALA A 293 4.26 -8.94 32.76
N ALA A 294 3.77 -10.08 32.28
CA ALA A 294 4.28 -11.41 32.64
C ALA A 294 5.34 -11.97 31.68
N PHE A 295 5.52 -11.36 30.51
CA PHE A 295 6.51 -11.77 29.51
C PHE A 295 7.79 -10.93 29.57
N GLU A 296 8.87 -11.48 29.09
CA GLU A 296 10.07 -10.72 28.74
C GLU A 296 9.84 -10.04 27.37
N LEU A 297 9.55 -8.75 27.41
CA LEU A 297 9.18 -7.97 26.22
C LEU A 297 10.38 -7.67 25.33
N ASP A 298 10.17 -7.71 24.00
CA ASP A 298 11.09 -7.23 22.98
C ASP A 298 10.76 -5.78 22.54
N LEU A 299 11.49 -5.28 21.56
CA LEU A 299 11.30 -3.89 21.08
C LEU A 299 9.92 -3.67 20.46
N GLU A 300 9.49 -4.61 19.61
CA GLU A 300 8.18 -4.51 18.93
C GLU A 300 7.02 -4.57 19.93
N ASP A 301 7.17 -5.28 21.05
CA ASP A 301 6.19 -5.28 22.12
C ASP A 301 6.06 -3.88 22.76
N TYR A 302 7.18 -3.21 23.02
CA TYR A 302 7.18 -1.85 23.56
C TYR A 302 6.64 -0.81 22.57
N GLU A 303 6.91 -0.98 21.27
CA GLU A 303 6.29 -0.15 20.23
C GLU A 303 4.77 -0.32 20.22
N ALA A 304 4.26 -1.56 20.32
CA ALA A 304 2.83 -1.83 20.44
C ALA A 304 2.22 -1.20 21.70
N VAL A 305 2.90 -1.30 22.85
CA VAL A 305 2.45 -0.65 24.10
C VAL A 305 2.41 0.89 23.94
N ARG A 306 3.35 1.48 23.21
CA ARG A 306 3.32 2.90 22.87
C ARG A 306 2.12 3.26 22.00
N GLU A 307 1.86 2.50 20.94
CA GLU A 307 0.72 2.72 20.04
C GLU A 307 -0.62 2.60 20.80
N ILE A 308 -0.77 1.61 21.67
CA ILE A 308 -1.92 1.48 22.58
C ILE A 308 -2.06 2.73 23.47
N ARG A 309 -0.98 3.18 24.07
CA ARG A 309 -0.99 4.39 24.90
C ARG A 309 -1.52 5.60 24.12
N LEU A 310 -0.98 5.85 22.94
CA LEU A 310 -1.35 6.98 22.10
C LEU A 310 -2.83 6.94 21.69
N TYR A 311 -3.35 5.77 21.35
CA TYR A 311 -4.76 5.60 21.01
C TYR A 311 -5.68 5.94 22.18
N PHE A 312 -5.36 5.46 23.40
CA PHE A 312 -6.16 5.67 24.61
C PHE A 312 -5.84 6.96 25.38
N GLU A 313 -4.86 7.75 24.97
CA GLU A 313 -4.61 9.10 25.52
C GLU A 313 -5.57 10.16 24.98
N GLY A 314 -6.14 9.97 23.79
CA GLY A 314 -6.88 10.99 23.07
C GLY A 314 -8.36 10.68 22.81
N GLY A 315 -9.15 11.73 22.55
CA GLY A 315 -10.50 11.65 22.01
C GLY A 315 -11.54 10.91 22.87
N ASP A 316 -12.56 10.39 22.20
CA ASP A 316 -13.68 9.67 22.80
C ASP A 316 -13.28 8.27 23.35
N SER A 317 -12.14 7.74 22.92
CA SER A 317 -11.57 6.46 23.38
C SER A 317 -10.74 6.55 24.66
N GLY A 318 -10.55 7.75 25.22
CA GLY A 318 -9.68 8.01 26.36
C GLY A 318 -9.93 7.08 27.56
N ASN A 319 -8.87 6.34 27.97
CA ASN A 319 -8.93 5.43 29.13
C ASN A 319 -7.67 5.59 30.01
N PRO A 320 -7.76 6.39 31.10
CA PRO A 320 -6.61 6.66 31.97
C PRO A 320 -5.98 5.40 32.61
N ALA A 321 -6.78 4.36 32.85
CA ALA A 321 -6.26 3.12 33.44
C ALA A 321 -5.33 2.37 32.45
N ILE A 322 -5.75 2.24 31.19
CA ILE A 322 -4.91 1.66 30.12
C ILE A 322 -3.64 2.48 29.93
N VAL A 323 -3.78 3.82 29.87
CA VAL A 323 -2.62 4.72 29.73
C VAL A 323 -1.61 4.52 30.87
N SER A 324 -2.10 4.39 32.13
CA SER A 324 -1.21 4.14 33.28
C SER A 324 -0.48 2.79 33.17
N MET A 325 -1.16 1.73 32.76
CA MET A 325 -0.53 0.42 32.54
C MET A 325 0.56 0.47 31.47
N CYS A 326 0.29 1.16 30.36
CA CYS A 326 1.28 1.36 29.29
C CYS A 326 2.50 2.15 29.82
N GLN A 327 2.28 3.22 30.58
CA GLN A 327 3.36 4.02 31.14
C GLN A 327 4.24 3.21 32.10
N GLU A 328 3.65 2.34 32.92
CA GLU A 328 4.40 1.44 33.80
C GLU A 328 5.31 0.48 33.04
N LEU A 329 4.81 -0.12 31.96
CA LEU A 329 5.60 -1.02 31.10
C LEU A 329 6.74 -0.26 30.39
N LEU A 330 6.44 0.90 29.83
CA LEU A 330 7.41 1.73 29.10
C LEU A 330 8.49 2.35 30.01
N ALA A 331 8.21 2.54 31.30
CA ALA A 331 9.17 3.06 32.27
C ALA A 331 10.27 2.06 32.67
N SER A 332 10.19 0.81 32.21
CA SER A 332 11.14 -0.24 32.58
C SER A 332 12.57 0.03 32.08
N ASP A 333 13.58 -0.36 32.86
CA ASP A 333 15.00 -0.28 32.46
C ASP A 333 15.27 -1.09 31.17
N ARG A 334 14.56 -2.19 30.99
CA ARG A 334 14.66 -3.01 29.79
C ARG A 334 14.19 -2.26 28.54
N CYS A 335 13.04 -1.58 28.62
CA CYS A 335 12.55 -0.73 27.53
C CYS A 335 13.61 0.30 27.13
N ARG A 336 14.09 1.08 28.10
CA ARG A 336 15.11 2.11 27.87
C ARG A 336 16.39 1.53 27.24
N PHE A 337 16.84 0.36 27.68
CA PHE A 337 18.01 -0.30 27.12
C PHE A 337 17.77 -0.71 25.66
N LEU A 338 16.66 -1.41 25.36
CA LEU A 338 16.37 -1.87 24.00
C LEU A 338 16.19 -0.71 23.03
N VAL A 339 15.51 0.35 23.45
CA VAL A 339 15.31 1.55 22.64
C VAL A 339 16.65 2.27 22.38
N SER A 340 17.51 2.41 23.40
CA SER A 340 18.84 3.02 23.22
C SER A 340 19.73 2.27 22.24
N GLU A 341 19.63 0.93 22.20
CA GLU A 341 20.37 0.15 21.21
C GLU A 341 19.74 0.27 19.81
N ALA A 342 18.42 0.27 19.71
CA ALA A 342 17.71 0.35 18.45
C ALA A 342 17.90 1.69 17.71
N VAL A 343 17.98 2.80 18.45
CA VAL A 343 18.19 4.13 17.88
C VAL A 343 19.54 4.23 17.16
N LYS A 344 20.57 3.51 17.60
CA LYS A 344 21.86 3.46 16.91
C LYS A 344 21.76 2.85 15.49
N GLU A 345 20.66 2.16 15.22
CA GLU A 345 20.32 1.60 13.90
C GLU A 345 19.19 2.41 13.20
N GLY A 346 18.79 3.55 13.74
CA GLY A 346 17.71 4.40 13.22
C GLY A 346 16.28 3.87 13.46
N ARG A 347 16.12 2.90 14.41
CA ARG A 347 14.83 2.31 14.78
C ARG A 347 14.32 2.87 16.11
N ALA A 348 13.02 2.76 16.35
CA ALA A 348 12.33 3.17 17.59
C ALA A 348 12.61 4.63 18.03
N VAL A 349 12.85 5.51 17.07
CA VAL A 349 13.23 6.91 17.34
C VAL A 349 12.11 7.67 18.04
N GLU A 350 10.85 7.45 17.65
CA GLU A 350 9.70 8.08 18.30
C GLU A 350 9.53 7.63 19.76
N LEU A 351 9.78 6.34 20.02
CA LEU A 351 9.75 5.82 21.38
C LEU A 351 10.91 6.40 22.23
N ALA A 352 12.09 6.60 21.63
CA ALA A 352 13.20 7.27 22.27
C ALA A 352 12.88 8.71 22.66
N GLN A 353 12.17 9.44 21.78
CA GLN A 353 11.66 10.80 22.08
C GLN A 353 10.68 10.79 23.26
N ASP A 354 9.70 9.87 23.25
CA ASP A 354 8.71 9.74 24.32
C ASP A 354 9.36 9.41 25.68
N LEU A 355 10.45 8.61 25.67
CA LEU A 355 11.22 8.27 26.86
C LEU A 355 12.22 9.34 27.29
N GLY A 356 12.37 10.43 26.53
CA GLY A 356 13.32 11.49 26.77
C GLY A 356 14.78 11.01 26.78
N LEU A 357 15.11 10.07 25.88
CA LEU A 357 16.48 9.59 25.70
C LEU A 357 17.30 10.62 24.91
N ASP A 358 18.59 10.69 25.18
CA ASP A 358 19.54 11.44 24.36
C ASP A 358 20.05 10.53 23.24
N PHE A 359 19.77 10.89 21.98
CA PHE A 359 20.07 10.07 20.79
C PHE A 359 20.47 10.90 19.56
N LEU A 360 20.52 12.23 19.67
CA LEU A 360 20.77 13.06 18.49
C LEU A 360 22.16 12.84 17.89
N ASP A 361 23.16 12.52 18.71
CA ASP A 361 24.50 12.17 18.21
C ASP A 361 24.51 10.83 17.45
N ASP A 362 23.72 9.85 17.89
CA ASP A 362 23.56 8.58 17.18
C ASP A 362 22.93 8.80 15.80
N ILE A 363 21.87 9.62 15.71
CA ILE A 363 21.24 9.97 14.44
C ILE A 363 22.20 10.75 13.52
N LEU A 364 22.98 11.67 14.06
CA LEU A 364 23.98 12.39 13.27
C LEU A 364 25.03 11.45 12.69
N GLU A 365 25.46 10.45 13.45
CA GLU A 365 26.42 9.45 12.99
C GLU A 365 25.81 8.54 11.89
N LEU A 366 24.54 8.16 12.01
CA LEU A 366 23.81 7.45 10.95
C LEU A 366 23.75 8.25 9.65
N LEU A 367 23.44 9.54 9.74
CA LEU A 367 23.44 10.42 8.57
C LEU A 367 24.82 10.52 7.91
N ARG A 368 25.91 10.47 8.67
CA ARG A 368 27.29 10.52 8.13
C ARG A 368 27.73 9.22 7.48
N THR A 369 27.37 8.08 8.09
CA THR A 369 27.91 6.76 7.71
C THR A 369 26.99 5.99 6.77
N SER A 370 25.70 6.27 6.80
CA SER A 370 24.65 5.53 6.08
C SER A 370 23.58 6.46 5.53
N PHE A 371 23.99 7.57 4.89
CA PHE A 371 23.11 8.61 4.38
C PHE A 371 21.92 8.08 3.56
N ASP A 372 22.22 7.21 2.59
CA ASP A 372 21.23 6.62 1.69
C ASP A 372 20.05 5.92 2.38
N SER A 373 20.28 5.41 3.59
CA SER A 373 19.27 4.68 4.37
C SER A 373 18.60 5.54 5.44
N HIS A 374 19.21 6.67 5.84
CA HIS A 374 18.75 7.42 7.01
C HIS A 374 18.53 8.93 6.75
N PHE A 375 18.62 9.39 5.50
CA PHE A 375 18.45 10.81 5.12
C PHE A 375 17.16 11.44 5.66
N TYR A 376 16.08 10.66 5.79
CA TYR A 376 14.77 11.09 6.27
C TYR A 376 14.78 11.48 7.77
N LEU A 377 15.79 11.04 8.52
CA LEU A 377 15.94 11.40 9.93
C LEU A 377 16.52 12.81 10.14
N CYS A 378 16.87 13.52 9.06
CA CYS A 378 17.40 14.88 9.14
C CYS A 378 16.47 15.85 9.89
N GLY A 379 15.14 15.65 9.78
CA GLY A 379 14.15 16.45 10.48
C GLY A 379 14.29 16.45 12.00
N LEU A 380 14.80 15.37 12.59
CA LEU A 380 15.03 15.27 14.04
C LEU A 380 16.16 16.19 14.54
N LEU A 381 17.17 16.40 13.69
CA LEU A 381 18.38 17.17 14.02
C LEU A 381 18.28 18.63 13.61
N ILE A 382 17.60 18.93 12.51
CA ILE A 382 17.61 20.26 11.89
C ILE A 382 16.96 21.33 12.78
N HIS A 383 16.07 20.91 13.70
CA HIS A 383 15.41 21.82 14.65
C HIS A 383 16.32 22.27 15.78
N ASP A 384 17.38 21.51 16.06
CA ASP A 384 18.38 21.90 17.06
C ASP A 384 19.49 22.74 16.40
N PRO A 385 19.74 23.98 16.85
CA PRO A 385 20.77 24.84 16.29
C PRO A 385 22.18 24.25 16.32
N GLU A 386 22.49 23.37 17.26
CA GLU A 386 23.80 22.72 17.36
C GLU A 386 24.04 21.72 16.23
N TYR A 387 22.98 21.05 15.78
CA TYR A 387 23.05 20.00 14.76
C TYR A 387 22.74 20.52 13.35
N ARG A 388 21.98 21.61 13.22
CA ARG A 388 21.48 22.13 11.93
C ARG A 388 22.58 22.28 10.88
N GLU A 389 23.65 23.04 11.20
CA GLU A 389 24.74 23.25 10.24
C GLU A 389 25.44 21.95 9.86
N LYS A 390 25.59 21.01 10.81
CA LYS A 390 26.17 19.69 10.56
C LYS A 390 25.32 18.88 9.56
N VAL A 391 24.00 18.96 9.67
CA VAL A 391 23.07 18.29 8.72
C VAL A 391 23.21 18.88 7.34
N PHE A 392 23.18 20.21 7.18
CA PHE A 392 23.32 20.85 5.87
C PHE A 392 24.66 20.53 5.23
N GLU A 393 25.73 20.47 6.01
CA GLU A 393 27.04 20.09 5.50
C GLU A 393 27.08 18.63 4.99
N ILE A 394 26.42 17.69 5.69
CA ILE A 394 26.27 16.31 5.25
C ILE A 394 25.51 16.26 3.90
N PHE A 395 24.42 17.01 3.76
CA PHE A 395 23.65 17.07 2.51
C PHE A 395 24.46 17.68 1.37
N ARG A 396 25.26 18.75 1.60
CA ARG A 396 26.17 19.32 0.59
C ARG A 396 27.21 18.30 0.10
N GLN A 397 27.72 17.45 1.00
CA GLN A 397 28.71 16.43 0.65
C GLN A 397 28.07 15.21 -0.03
N SER A 398 26.83 14.89 0.28
CA SER A 398 26.13 13.69 -0.21
C SER A 398 25.37 13.92 -1.52
N LEU A 399 24.95 15.16 -1.82
CA LEU A 399 24.17 15.48 -3.01
C LEU A 399 25.04 16.20 -4.07
N PRO A 400 25.03 15.72 -5.33
CA PRO A 400 25.69 16.39 -6.45
C PRO A 400 24.82 17.55 -6.95
N LEU A 401 24.68 18.64 -6.16
CA LEU A 401 23.70 19.71 -6.35
C LEU A 401 23.73 20.30 -7.76
N GLU A 402 24.93 20.53 -8.34
CA GLU A 402 25.04 21.10 -9.68
C GLU A 402 24.62 20.11 -10.79
N GLU A 403 24.89 18.81 -10.61
CA GLU A 403 24.49 17.78 -11.57
C GLU A 403 22.99 17.49 -11.54
N MET A 404 22.33 17.82 -10.41
CA MET A 404 20.88 17.67 -10.24
C MET A 404 20.09 18.77 -10.97
N LYS A 405 20.73 19.89 -11.34
CA LYS A 405 20.14 20.98 -12.11
C LYS A 405 20.03 20.57 -13.58
N THR A 406 18.87 20.12 -14.00
CA THR A 406 18.60 19.56 -15.33
C THR A 406 17.33 20.15 -15.94
N GLU A 407 17.06 19.85 -17.23
CA GLU A 407 15.82 20.30 -17.87
C GLU A 407 14.58 19.72 -17.18
N PRO A 408 13.54 20.53 -16.95
CA PRO A 408 12.32 20.10 -16.29
C PRO A 408 11.54 19.11 -17.15
N THR A 409 11.01 18.05 -16.53
CA THR A 409 10.16 17.03 -17.18
C THR A 409 8.79 16.95 -16.52
N LYS A 410 7.88 16.14 -17.08
CA LYS A 410 6.59 15.79 -16.46
C LYS A 410 6.67 14.54 -15.55
N SER A 411 7.84 13.94 -15.40
CA SER A 411 8.03 12.80 -14.49
C SER A 411 7.78 13.20 -13.04
N LEU A 412 7.08 12.33 -12.29
CA LEU A 412 6.88 12.49 -10.85
C LEU A 412 8.16 12.22 -10.04
N GLY A 413 9.18 11.55 -10.62
CA GLY A 413 10.43 11.27 -9.94
C GLY A 413 10.35 10.16 -8.89
N LEU A 414 9.52 9.14 -9.11
CA LEU A 414 9.34 8.02 -8.19
C LEU A 414 10.35 6.87 -8.42
N GLY A 415 11.08 6.89 -9.55
CA GLY A 415 12.07 5.87 -9.90
C GLY A 415 13.39 6.00 -9.12
N GLN A 416 14.19 4.92 -9.12
CA GLN A 416 15.50 4.91 -8.46
C GLN A 416 16.51 5.89 -9.08
N GLU A 417 16.35 6.24 -10.35
CA GLU A 417 17.14 7.26 -11.05
C GLU A 417 16.99 8.65 -10.44
N PHE A 418 15.90 8.91 -9.72
CA PHE A 418 15.63 10.18 -9.03
C PHE A 418 15.91 10.14 -7.53
N ARG A 419 16.68 9.16 -7.06
CA ARG A 419 16.94 8.96 -5.62
C ARG A 419 17.57 10.19 -4.95
N MET A 420 18.49 10.88 -5.63
CA MET A 420 19.10 12.10 -5.11
C MET A 420 18.09 13.24 -4.93
N GLN A 421 17.12 13.34 -5.84
CA GLN A 421 16.02 14.30 -5.73
C GLN A 421 15.10 13.97 -4.55
N GLN A 422 14.83 12.69 -4.29
CA GLN A 422 14.03 12.26 -3.14
C GLN A 422 14.72 12.61 -1.81
N TYR A 423 16.06 12.49 -1.74
CA TYR A 423 16.83 12.93 -0.56
C TYR A 423 16.72 14.44 -0.37
N LEU A 424 16.87 15.22 -1.44
CA LEU A 424 16.70 16.67 -1.41
C LEU A 424 15.29 17.08 -0.97
N GLU A 425 14.25 16.34 -1.40
CA GLU A 425 12.86 16.63 -1.05
C GLU A 425 12.61 16.57 0.47
N SER A 426 13.24 15.62 1.18
CA SER A 426 13.14 15.54 2.64
C SER A 426 13.70 16.79 3.31
N LEU A 427 14.85 17.29 2.82
CA LEU A 427 15.43 18.53 3.33
C LEU A 427 14.58 19.75 2.99
N LEU A 428 14.03 19.84 1.77
CA LEU A 428 13.18 20.95 1.34
C LEU A 428 11.90 21.07 2.18
N GLN A 429 11.36 19.97 2.68
CA GLN A 429 10.20 20.00 3.58
C GLN A 429 10.53 20.75 4.88
N GLU A 430 11.70 20.52 5.44
CA GLU A 430 12.15 21.18 6.67
C GLU A 430 12.54 22.64 6.43
N LEU A 431 13.11 22.98 5.26
CA LEU A 431 13.54 24.32 4.91
C LEU A 431 12.42 25.37 4.89
N LYS A 432 11.15 24.96 4.78
CA LYS A 432 10.01 25.88 4.91
C LYS A 432 10.01 26.68 6.21
N ARG A 433 10.59 26.12 7.29
CA ARG A 433 10.65 26.72 8.62
C ARG A 433 11.85 27.64 8.83
N TYR A 434 12.80 27.71 7.85
CA TYR A 434 14.05 28.46 7.98
C TYR A 434 14.20 29.50 6.84
N PRO A 435 13.42 30.62 6.90
CA PRO A 435 13.41 31.59 5.81
C PRO A 435 14.77 32.18 5.50
N LEU A 436 15.16 32.09 4.24
CA LEU A 436 16.40 32.59 3.64
C LEU A 436 17.67 31.81 4.02
N GLU A 437 17.56 30.74 4.78
CA GLU A 437 18.69 29.90 5.10
C GLU A 437 18.89 28.83 4.00
N TYR A 438 20.13 28.55 3.63
CA TYR A 438 20.53 27.50 2.69
C TYR A 438 19.81 27.52 1.32
N PRO A 439 19.79 28.67 0.61
CA PRO A 439 19.04 28.86 -0.63
C PRO A 439 19.53 27.97 -1.78
N GLU A 440 20.77 27.46 -1.73
CA GLU A 440 21.36 26.57 -2.72
C GLU A 440 20.55 25.26 -2.92
N PHE A 441 19.96 24.73 -1.86
CA PHE A 441 19.11 23.54 -1.95
C PHE A 441 17.78 23.85 -2.63
N VAL A 442 17.20 25.03 -2.34
CA VAL A 442 15.97 25.48 -2.99
C VAL A 442 16.20 25.74 -4.47
N GLU A 443 17.31 26.39 -4.80
CA GLU A 443 17.74 26.62 -6.19
C GLU A 443 17.87 25.31 -6.96
N THR A 444 18.51 24.30 -6.39
CA THR A 444 18.65 22.97 -6.99
C THR A 444 17.28 22.28 -7.13
N GLY A 445 16.42 22.38 -6.12
CA GLY A 445 15.06 21.83 -6.17
C GLY A 445 14.24 22.41 -7.32
N LEU A 446 14.29 23.73 -7.52
CA LEU A 446 13.59 24.44 -8.60
C LEU A 446 14.10 24.06 -10.00
N GLN A 447 15.37 23.69 -10.13
CA GLN A 447 16.01 23.32 -11.40
C GLN A 447 16.10 21.80 -11.61
N SER A 448 15.44 20.99 -10.79
CA SER A 448 15.44 19.53 -10.91
C SER A 448 14.46 19.02 -11.98
N ALA A 449 14.77 17.88 -12.63
CA ALA A 449 13.91 17.27 -13.64
C ALA A 449 12.52 16.87 -13.12
N PRO A 450 12.33 16.22 -11.92
CA PRO A 450 11.01 15.77 -11.48
C PRO A 450 10.08 16.92 -11.07
N VAL A 451 8.82 16.81 -11.45
CA VAL A 451 7.74 17.76 -11.05
C VAL A 451 7.67 17.91 -9.53
N ARG A 452 7.74 16.78 -8.82
CA ARG A 452 7.60 16.75 -7.36
C ARG A 452 8.69 17.54 -6.65
N THR A 453 9.95 17.40 -7.08
CA THR A 453 11.08 18.15 -6.48
C THR A 453 10.93 19.65 -6.71
N ARG A 454 10.54 20.07 -7.94
CA ARG A 454 10.27 21.49 -8.23
C ARG A 454 9.10 22.04 -7.42
N HIS A 455 8.07 21.20 -7.21
CA HIS A 455 6.92 21.52 -6.36
C HIS A 455 7.34 21.84 -4.92
N PHE A 456 8.27 21.04 -4.34
CA PHE A 456 8.84 21.31 -3.03
C PHE A 456 9.66 22.59 -3.00
N GLY A 457 10.49 22.84 -4.02
CA GLY A 457 11.26 24.09 -4.13
C GLY A 457 10.37 25.33 -4.16
N VAL A 458 9.28 25.30 -4.94
CA VAL A 458 8.28 26.40 -4.95
C VAL A 458 7.59 26.54 -3.59
N ALA A 459 7.24 25.42 -2.92
CA ALA A 459 6.59 25.45 -1.61
C ALA A 459 7.47 26.08 -0.52
N VAL A 460 8.79 25.90 -0.59
CA VAL A 460 9.73 26.57 0.31
C VAL A 460 9.67 28.09 0.12
N LEU A 461 9.73 28.55 -1.15
CA LEU A 461 9.67 30.00 -1.45
C LEU A 461 8.33 30.62 -1.01
N GLU A 462 7.21 29.92 -1.23
CA GLU A 462 5.90 30.38 -0.74
C GLU A 462 5.87 30.52 0.77
N ALA A 463 6.44 29.53 1.50
CA ALA A 463 6.55 29.60 2.96
C ALA A 463 7.44 30.76 3.43
N TRP A 464 8.57 31.01 2.76
CA TRP A 464 9.48 32.09 3.11
C TRP A 464 8.88 33.47 2.86
N VAL A 465 8.23 33.66 1.71
CA VAL A 465 7.50 34.88 1.37
C VAL A 465 6.39 35.14 2.37
N GLY A 466 5.61 34.10 2.73
CA GLY A 466 4.57 34.19 3.73
C GLY A 466 5.10 34.55 5.12
N ALA A 467 6.18 33.88 5.57
CA ALA A 467 6.77 34.14 6.88
C ALA A 467 7.41 35.55 7.03
N ARG A 468 7.85 36.15 5.91
CA ARG A 468 8.45 37.49 5.89
C ARG A 468 7.47 38.59 5.48
N GLU A 469 6.27 38.23 5.02
CA GLU A 469 5.25 39.15 4.48
C GLU A 469 5.85 40.14 3.44
N THR A 470 6.80 39.65 2.64
CA THR A 470 7.58 40.45 1.69
C THR A 470 7.60 39.76 0.34
N PRO A 471 7.28 40.46 -0.79
CA PRO A 471 7.35 39.87 -2.12
C PRO A 471 8.73 39.29 -2.44
N LEU A 472 8.76 38.20 -3.24
CA LEU A 472 9.99 37.49 -3.57
C LEU A 472 11.02 38.39 -4.27
N GLU A 473 10.57 39.35 -5.11
CA GLU A 473 11.43 40.30 -5.81
C GLU A 473 12.26 41.16 -4.84
N GLU A 474 11.65 41.59 -3.74
CA GLU A 474 12.31 42.38 -2.70
C GLU A 474 13.13 41.50 -1.75
N LEU A 475 12.60 40.31 -1.43
CA LEU A 475 13.17 39.39 -0.45
C LEU A 475 14.43 38.70 -0.99
N MET A 476 14.37 38.21 -2.25
CA MET A 476 15.44 37.45 -2.93
C MET A 476 15.48 37.78 -4.44
N PRO A 477 16.01 38.93 -4.87
CA PRO A 477 15.97 39.38 -6.27
C PRO A 477 16.59 38.36 -7.27
N GLU A 478 17.67 37.68 -6.88
CA GLU A 478 18.32 36.66 -7.73
C GLU A 478 17.42 35.43 -7.93
N MET A 479 16.78 34.96 -6.87
CA MET A 479 15.84 33.84 -6.91
C MET A 479 14.57 34.20 -7.71
N HIS A 480 14.07 35.43 -7.58
CA HIS A 480 12.98 35.93 -8.41
C HIS A 480 13.37 35.91 -9.90
N GLY A 481 14.58 36.40 -10.24
CA GLY A 481 15.09 36.37 -11.61
C GLY A 481 15.25 34.93 -12.15
N LEU A 482 15.66 33.97 -11.30
CA LEU A 482 15.71 32.55 -11.64
C LEU A 482 14.30 32.02 -11.92
N LEU A 483 13.36 32.31 -11.05
CA LEU A 483 11.99 31.82 -11.17
C LEU A 483 11.30 32.32 -12.43
N CYS A 484 11.56 33.58 -12.85
CA CYS A 484 11.09 34.12 -14.11
C CYS A 484 11.57 33.31 -15.32
N ARG A 485 12.86 32.90 -15.34
CA ARG A 485 13.42 32.07 -16.42
C ARG A 485 12.84 30.66 -16.41
N LEU A 486 12.70 30.03 -15.23
CA LEU A 486 12.21 28.67 -15.09
C LEU A 486 10.73 28.56 -15.48
N ARG A 487 9.90 29.58 -15.17
CA ARG A 487 8.49 29.62 -15.57
C ARG A 487 8.28 29.47 -17.07
N GLU A 488 9.19 30.03 -17.89
CA GLU A 488 9.06 29.98 -19.36
C GLU A 488 9.22 28.55 -19.92
N ILE A 489 10.00 27.72 -19.25
CA ILE A 489 10.29 26.34 -19.67
C ILE A 489 9.56 25.27 -18.85
N GLU A 490 8.81 25.65 -17.81
CA GLU A 490 8.11 24.71 -16.92
C GLU A 490 6.97 23.99 -17.67
N PRO A 491 7.03 22.64 -17.80
CA PRO A 491 6.04 21.86 -18.52
C PRO A 491 4.79 21.49 -17.70
N ASP A 492 4.86 21.63 -16.38
CA ASP A 492 3.73 21.34 -15.47
C ASP A 492 2.95 22.60 -15.15
N GLU A 493 1.68 22.63 -15.53
CA GLU A 493 0.83 23.81 -15.41
C GLU A 493 0.57 24.23 -13.95
N ASN A 494 0.57 23.29 -12.99
CA ASN A 494 0.39 23.60 -11.57
C ASN A 494 1.63 24.30 -11.01
N VAL A 495 2.82 23.71 -11.21
CA VAL A 495 4.09 24.32 -10.81
C VAL A 495 4.28 25.69 -11.47
N LYS A 496 4.02 25.79 -12.78
CA LYS A 496 4.07 27.03 -13.55
C LYS A 496 3.13 28.12 -12.99
N GLY A 497 1.91 27.74 -12.65
CA GLY A 497 0.94 28.65 -12.05
C GLY A 497 1.36 29.15 -10.67
N ARG A 498 1.96 28.27 -9.84
CA ARG A 498 2.53 28.65 -8.52
C ARG A 498 3.73 29.58 -8.66
N MET A 499 4.67 29.30 -9.58
CA MET A 499 5.76 30.20 -9.90
C MET A 499 5.25 31.59 -10.30
N GLY A 500 4.19 31.64 -11.13
CA GLY A 500 3.56 32.90 -11.53
C GLY A 500 3.05 33.72 -10.35
N ARG A 501 2.36 33.10 -9.40
CA ARG A 501 1.89 33.80 -8.17
C ARG A 501 3.01 34.38 -7.33
N LEU A 502 4.15 33.67 -7.20
CA LEU A 502 5.32 34.17 -6.50
C LEU A 502 5.96 35.36 -7.22
N ILE A 503 6.06 35.31 -8.55
CA ILE A 503 6.63 36.36 -9.39
C ILE A 503 5.75 37.61 -9.33
N ASP A 504 4.42 37.44 -9.43
CA ASP A 504 3.47 38.55 -9.46
C ASP A 504 3.15 39.14 -8.07
N GLY A 505 3.78 38.62 -7.00
CA GLY A 505 3.51 39.02 -5.62
C GLY A 505 2.09 38.69 -5.13
N ALA A 506 1.40 37.75 -5.79
CA ALA A 506 0.02 37.37 -5.52
C ALA A 506 -0.14 36.25 -4.44
N VAL A 507 0.90 35.97 -3.70
CA VAL A 507 0.84 35.01 -2.58
C VAL A 507 0.04 35.65 -1.45
N ARG A 508 -1.09 35.01 -1.05
CA ARG A 508 -1.90 35.49 0.08
C ARG A 508 -1.14 35.27 1.38
N PHE A 509 -0.88 36.33 2.10
CA PHE A 509 -0.32 36.27 3.45
C PHE A 509 -1.42 35.75 4.38
N GLY A 510 -1.31 34.54 4.90
CA GLY A 510 -2.24 34.02 5.92
C GLY A 510 -2.77 32.58 5.76
N ASP A 511 -2.53 31.88 4.65
CA ASP A 511 -3.07 30.52 4.44
C ASP A 511 -2.04 29.38 4.70
N GLY A 512 -1.18 29.56 5.66
CA GLY A 512 -0.08 28.62 5.97
C GLY A 512 -0.10 28.10 7.39
N ALA A 513 -1.12 27.29 7.76
CA ALA A 513 -1.05 26.38 8.90
C ALA A 513 -2.15 25.31 8.73
N GLY A 514 -1.77 24.15 8.21
CA GLY A 514 -2.61 22.95 8.09
C GLY A 514 -1.70 21.77 7.81
#